data_90951d41b34fe7e836656883aee9d5a5
#
_entry.id   90951d41b34fe7e836656883aee9d5a5
#
_cell.length_a   1.000
_cell.length_b   1.000
_cell.length_c   1.000
_cell.angle_alpha   90.00
_cell.angle_beta   90.00
_cell.angle_gamma   90.00
#
_symmetry.space_group_name_H-M   'P 1'
#
loop_
_entity.id
_entity.type
_entity.pdbx_description
1 polymer ?
#
loop_
_entity_poly.entity_id
_entity_poly.type
_entity_poly.pdbx_seq_one_letter_code
_entity_poly.pdbx_strand_id
1 'polypeptide(L)'
;PFWLKPFRLEPKVWSVRQGASTCRASGRMGKFIKTGRVVVLLQGRYTGKKAIVVKTFDDGTKARPFGHCLVAGVDRAPLKVTKKMSKKKIAKRTRVKPFVKYINHNHMMPTRYQVPAELGAPSLVSDQQMDSTDGRVEAKKFIKNMLQEKFVAPPADKAGKPSKDVIYLRKRLRF
;
A
#
# COMPACT_ATOMS: atom_id res chain seq x y z
N PRO A 1 -4.70 82.17 38.81
CA PRO A 1 -5.83 81.48 38.34
C PRO A 1 -5.39 80.23 37.56
N PHE A 2 -5.68 79.09 38.17
CA PHE A 2 -5.34 77.86 37.64
C PHE A 2 -6.33 77.45 36.51
N TRP A 3 -5.81 77.26 35.29
CA TRP A 3 -6.55 76.75 34.16
C TRP A 3 -6.77 75.23 34.30
N LEU A 4 -7.96 74.80 34.58
CA LEU A 4 -8.39 73.45 34.54
C LEU A 4 -8.45 72.99 33.06
N LYS A 5 -7.58 72.09 32.65
CA LYS A 5 -7.63 71.39 31.37
C LYS A 5 -8.72 70.33 31.44
N PRO A 6 -9.65 70.29 30.50
CA PRO A 6 -10.66 69.26 30.48
C PRO A 6 -10.02 67.89 30.16
N PHE A 7 -10.36 66.92 31.00
CA PHE A 7 -9.91 65.53 30.87
C PHE A 7 -10.62 64.93 29.64
N ARG A 8 -9.88 64.82 28.54
CA ARG A 8 -10.36 64.19 27.32
C ARG A 8 -10.26 62.69 27.50
N LEU A 9 -11.39 62.01 27.76
CA LEU A 9 -11.48 60.55 27.75
C LEU A 9 -11.37 60.06 26.31
N GLU A 10 -10.22 59.60 25.94
CA GLU A 10 -10.03 58.87 24.71
C GLU A 10 -10.75 57.53 24.83
N PRO A 11 -11.61 57.14 23.89
CA PRO A 11 -12.20 55.83 23.90
C PRO A 11 -11.09 54.79 23.60
N LYS A 12 -10.76 53.99 24.61
CA LYS A 12 -9.93 52.81 24.38
C LYS A 12 -10.64 51.92 23.38
N VAL A 13 -10.25 52.03 22.11
CA VAL A 13 -10.62 51.06 21.09
C VAL A 13 -9.98 49.75 21.53
N TRP A 14 -10.78 48.83 22.05
CA TRP A 14 -10.41 47.47 22.23
C TRP A 14 -10.20 46.87 20.82
N SER A 15 -8.98 46.87 20.35
CA SER A 15 -8.63 46.04 19.22
C SER A 15 -8.89 44.60 19.65
N VAL A 16 -10.01 44.07 19.22
CA VAL A 16 -10.25 42.64 19.21
C VAL A 16 -9.16 42.05 18.34
N ARG A 17 -8.06 41.58 18.97
CA ARG A 17 -7.15 40.69 18.32
C ARG A 17 -7.99 39.49 17.88
N GLN A 18 -8.38 39.50 16.62
CA GLN A 18 -8.81 38.28 15.97
C GLN A 18 -7.64 37.30 16.15
N GLY A 19 -7.78 36.45 17.16
CA GLY A 19 -6.92 35.31 17.34
C GLY A 19 -7.02 34.53 16.05
N ALA A 20 -6.02 34.69 15.20
CA ALA A 20 -5.77 33.73 14.16
C ALA A 20 -5.72 32.38 14.89
N SER A 21 -6.81 31.63 14.78
CA SER A 21 -6.80 30.24 15.12
C SER A 21 -5.73 29.64 14.23
N THR A 22 -4.50 29.58 14.73
CA THR A 22 -3.51 28.70 14.18
C THR A 22 -4.12 27.32 14.31
N CYS A 23 -4.80 26.89 13.26
CA CYS A 23 -5.06 25.49 13.03
C CYS A 23 -3.70 24.84 13.17
N ARG A 24 -3.45 24.25 14.33
CA ARG A 24 -2.34 23.32 14.49
C ARG A 24 -2.45 22.42 13.29
N ALA A 25 -1.52 22.57 12.36
CA ALA A 25 -1.35 21.60 11.32
C ALA A 25 -1.28 20.28 12.08
N SER A 26 -2.39 19.53 12.05
CA SER A 26 -2.44 18.19 12.62
C SER A 26 -1.31 17.47 11.92
N GLY A 27 -0.23 17.25 12.68
CA GLY A 27 0.93 16.55 12.16
C GLY A 27 0.34 15.30 11.51
N ARG A 28 0.42 15.20 10.18
CA ARG A 28 -0.16 14.08 9.44
C ARG A 28 0.48 12.84 10.01
N MET A 29 -0.22 12.19 10.93
CA MET A 29 0.17 10.88 11.39
C MET A 29 0.41 10.05 10.15
N GLY A 30 1.66 9.66 9.92
CA GLY A 30 2.06 9.02 8.67
C GLY A 30 1.17 7.81 8.43
N LYS A 31 0.36 7.86 7.36
CA LYS A 31 -0.56 6.77 7.01
C LYS A 31 0.20 5.46 7.04
N PHE A 32 -0.28 4.51 7.83
CA PHE A 32 0.40 3.23 8.02
C PHE A 32 0.29 2.34 6.78
N ILE A 33 -0.86 2.38 6.10
CA ILE A 33 -1.10 1.68 4.85
C ILE A 33 -0.69 2.61 3.71
N LYS A 34 0.42 2.30 3.05
CA LYS A 34 0.98 3.06 1.92
C LYS A 34 1.11 2.15 0.70
N THR A 35 1.08 2.74 -0.48
CA THR A 35 1.38 2.06 -1.74
C THR A 35 2.74 1.36 -1.67
N GLY A 36 2.84 0.14 -2.21
CA GLY A 36 4.04 -0.68 -2.15
C GLY A 36 4.23 -1.46 -0.84
N ARG A 37 3.44 -1.22 0.18
CA ARG A 37 3.55 -1.98 1.43
C ARG A 37 3.02 -3.41 1.27
N VAL A 38 3.74 -4.37 1.84
CA VAL A 38 3.29 -5.75 1.92
C VAL A 38 2.32 -5.89 3.10
N VAL A 39 1.17 -6.50 2.83
CA VAL A 39 0.12 -6.77 3.82
C VAL A 39 -0.23 -8.25 3.85
N VAL A 40 -0.74 -8.72 4.98
CA VAL A 40 -1.31 -10.06 5.16
C VAL A 40 -2.83 -9.92 5.23
N LEU A 41 -3.56 -10.76 4.51
CA LEU A 41 -5.01 -10.73 4.50
C LEU A 41 -5.57 -11.56 5.66
N LEU A 42 -6.51 -10.96 6.40
CA LEU A 42 -7.10 -11.56 7.59
C LEU A 42 -8.42 -12.26 7.30
N GLN A 43 -9.15 -11.82 6.27
CA GLN A 43 -10.50 -12.32 5.99
C GLN A 43 -10.74 -12.60 4.51
N GLY A 44 -11.64 -13.53 4.23
CA GLY A 44 -12.09 -13.90 2.89
C GLY A 44 -11.30 -15.07 2.29
N ARG A 45 -11.56 -15.35 0.98
CA ARG A 45 -10.93 -16.47 0.24
C ARG A 45 -9.40 -16.51 0.32
N TYR A 46 -8.77 -15.35 0.43
CA TYR A 46 -7.31 -15.22 0.44
C TYR A 46 -6.75 -14.95 1.83
N THR A 47 -7.44 -15.40 2.88
CA THR A 47 -6.96 -15.31 4.27
C THR A 47 -5.58 -15.96 4.41
N GLY A 48 -4.68 -15.30 5.15
CA GLY A 48 -3.30 -15.77 5.35
C GLY A 48 -2.39 -15.61 4.11
N LYS A 49 -2.87 -15.01 3.02
CA LYS A 49 -2.03 -14.71 1.86
C LYS A 49 -1.39 -13.34 1.98
N LYS A 50 -0.23 -13.18 1.37
CA LYS A 50 0.47 -11.90 1.27
C LYS A 50 0.07 -11.16 0.02
N ALA A 51 -0.06 -9.86 0.14
CA ALA A 51 -0.38 -8.98 -0.96
C ALA A 51 0.42 -7.66 -0.88
N ILE A 52 0.55 -6.99 -1.99
CA ILE A 52 1.16 -5.67 -2.14
C ILE A 52 0.03 -4.67 -2.30
N VAL A 53 0.07 -3.58 -1.58
CA VAL A 53 -0.87 -2.46 -1.75
C VAL A 53 -0.50 -1.72 -3.03
N VAL A 54 -1.42 -1.71 -4.00
CA VAL A 54 -1.27 -1.01 -5.28
C VAL A 54 -1.74 0.43 -5.13
N LYS A 55 -2.97 0.62 -4.60
CA LYS A 55 -3.60 1.91 -4.43
C LYS A 55 -4.45 1.94 -3.16
N THR A 56 -4.50 3.08 -2.49
CA THR A 56 -5.31 3.29 -1.27
C THR A 56 -6.43 4.27 -1.56
N PHE A 57 -7.63 3.96 -1.06
CA PHE A 57 -8.83 4.79 -1.11
C PHE A 57 -9.32 4.98 0.33
N ASP A 58 -8.84 6.03 0.98
CA ASP A 58 -9.10 6.23 2.41
C ASP A 58 -10.53 6.74 2.65
N ASP A 59 -11.00 7.63 1.78
CA ASP A 59 -12.35 8.21 1.86
C ASP A 59 -13.43 7.30 1.24
N GLY A 60 -12.99 6.19 0.64
CA GLY A 60 -13.88 5.29 -0.10
C GLY A 60 -14.21 5.77 -1.51
N THR A 61 -15.11 5.06 -2.16
CA THR A 61 -15.67 5.38 -3.49
C THR A 61 -17.20 5.26 -3.45
N LYS A 62 -17.91 5.80 -4.45
CA LYS A 62 -19.39 5.66 -4.54
C LYS A 62 -19.86 4.20 -4.42
N ALA A 63 -19.12 3.26 -5.02
CA ALA A 63 -19.44 1.83 -4.96
C ALA A 63 -19.06 1.16 -3.62
N ARG A 64 -18.12 1.76 -2.87
CA ARG A 64 -17.62 1.25 -1.60
C ARG A 64 -17.42 2.41 -0.63
N PRO A 65 -18.44 2.77 0.17
CA PRO A 65 -18.41 3.92 1.08
C PRO A 65 -17.60 3.61 2.36
N PHE A 66 -16.43 3.01 2.22
CA PHE A 66 -15.53 2.68 3.30
C PHE A 66 -14.07 2.67 2.81
N GLY A 67 -13.13 2.92 3.73
CA GLY A 67 -11.71 2.88 3.42
C GLY A 67 -11.27 1.51 2.93
N HIS A 68 -10.70 1.44 1.73
CA HIS A 68 -10.26 0.20 1.11
C HIS A 68 -9.00 0.39 0.28
N CYS A 69 -8.37 -0.72 -0.08
CA CYS A 69 -7.20 -0.73 -0.96
C CYS A 69 -7.40 -1.68 -2.13
N LEU A 70 -6.81 -1.33 -3.26
CA LEU A 70 -6.54 -2.25 -4.34
C LEU A 70 -5.25 -3.00 -4.01
N VAL A 71 -5.30 -4.33 -3.95
CA VAL A 71 -4.15 -5.16 -3.63
C VAL A 71 -3.87 -6.20 -4.71
N ALA A 72 -2.59 -6.42 -4.98
CA ALA A 72 -2.07 -7.48 -5.83
C ALA A 72 -1.34 -8.50 -4.95
N GLY A 73 -1.81 -9.73 -4.87
CA GLY A 73 -1.27 -10.72 -3.96
C GLY A 73 -0.88 -12.04 -4.61
N VAL A 74 -0.27 -12.90 -3.80
CA VAL A 74 0.20 -14.23 -4.20
C VAL A 74 -0.69 -15.29 -3.55
N ASP A 75 -1.55 -15.93 -4.34
CA ASP A 75 -2.37 -17.06 -3.89
C ASP A 75 -1.50 -18.32 -3.76
N ARG A 76 -0.77 -18.64 -4.81
CA ARG A 76 0.17 -19.78 -4.80
C ARG A 76 1.60 -19.28 -4.96
N ALA A 77 2.38 -19.40 -3.90
CA ALA A 77 3.81 -19.09 -3.90
C ALA A 77 4.61 -20.21 -4.59
N PRO A 78 5.79 -19.90 -5.16
CA PRO A 78 6.65 -20.90 -5.75
C PRO A 78 7.16 -21.88 -4.67
N LEU A 79 7.25 -23.14 -5.05
CA LEU A 79 7.76 -24.20 -4.19
C LEU A 79 9.28 -24.30 -4.29
N LYS A 80 9.91 -24.89 -3.27
CA LYS A 80 11.37 -25.15 -3.26
C LYS A 80 11.77 -26.04 -4.44
N VAL A 81 12.81 -25.65 -5.15
CA VAL A 81 13.40 -26.37 -6.26
C VAL A 81 14.76 -26.93 -5.83
N THR A 82 15.06 -28.16 -6.23
CA THR A 82 16.34 -28.82 -6.00
C THR A 82 17.05 -29.15 -7.33
N LYS A 83 18.37 -29.24 -7.34
CA LYS A 83 19.18 -29.52 -8.54
C LYS A 83 18.81 -30.83 -9.25
N LYS A 84 18.35 -31.84 -8.48
CA LYS A 84 17.97 -33.15 -8.99
C LYS A 84 16.61 -33.20 -9.73
N MET A 85 15.89 -32.11 -9.83
CA MET A 85 14.56 -32.08 -10.45
C MET A 85 14.64 -31.90 -11.96
N SER A 86 13.76 -32.60 -12.70
CA SER A 86 13.64 -32.42 -14.15
C SER A 86 13.08 -31.02 -14.50
N LYS A 87 13.42 -30.50 -15.68
CA LYS A 87 12.98 -29.19 -16.19
C LYS A 87 11.44 -29.04 -16.12
N LYS A 88 10.67 -30.08 -16.51
CA LYS A 88 9.19 -30.10 -16.44
C LYS A 88 8.68 -29.93 -14.99
N LYS A 89 9.33 -30.57 -14.01
CA LYS A 89 8.98 -30.48 -12.59
C LYS A 89 9.34 -29.10 -12.01
N ILE A 90 10.47 -28.54 -12.42
CA ILE A 90 10.89 -27.17 -12.05
C ILE A 90 9.85 -26.16 -12.53
N ALA A 91 9.45 -26.18 -13.80
CA ALA A 91 8.45 -25.27 -14.37
C ALA A 91 7.08 -25.33 -13.65
N LYS A 92 6.65 -26.52 -13.21
CA LYS A 92 5.43 -26.66 -12.40
C LYS A 92 5.57 -26.07 -11.00
N ARG A 93 6.77 -26.21 -10.36
CA ARG A 93 7.02 -25.74 -8.98
C ARG A 93 7.28 -24.25 -8.89
N THR A 94 7.86 -23.63 -9.90
CA THR A 94 8.12 -22.17 -9.96
C THR A 94 6.90 -21.35 -10.33
N ARG A 95 5.82 -21.99 -10.77
CA ARG A 95 4.58 -21.29 -11.17
C ARG A 95 3.98 -20.51 -10.01
N VAL A 96 3.79 -19.23 -10.22
CA VAL A 96 3.09 -18.32 -9.30
C VAL A 96 1.63 -18.15 -9.76
N LYS A 97 0.68 -18.10 -8.81
CA LYS A 97 -0.71 -17.73 -9.08
C LYS A 97 -1.02 -16.43 -8.34
N PRO A 98 -1.09 -15.31 -9.05
CA PRO A 98 -1.45 -14.03 -8.44
C PRO A 98 -2.97 -13.88 -8.34
N PHE A 99 -3.39 -12.93 -7.50
CA PHE A 99 -4.75 -12.43 -7.44
C PHE A 99 -4.76 -10.91 -7.30
N VAL A 100 -5.83 -10.29 -7.75
CA VAL A 100 -6.09 -8.85 -7.60
C VAL A 100 -7.48 -8.68 -7.01
N LYS A 101 -7.60 -7.82 -5.99
CA LYS A 101 -8.87 -7.61 -5.29
C LYS A 101 -8.88 -6.27 -4.55
N TYR A 102 -10.07 -5.64 -4.44
CA TYR A 102 -10.32 -4.58 -3.47
C TYR A 102 -10.58 -5.20 -2.10
N ILE A 103 -9.96 -4.66 -1.06
CA ILE A 103 -10.03 -5.17 0.31
C ILE A 103 -10.18 -4.00 1.28
N ASN A 104 -11.04 -4.15 2.28
CA ASN A 104 -11.24 -3.18 3.35
C ASN A 104 -9.96 -3.10 4.22
N HIS A 105 -9.64 -1.92 4.72
CA HIS A 105 -8.51 -1.70 5.62
C HIS A 105 -8.56 -2.59 6.88
N ASN A 106 -9.77 -2.84 7.40
CA ASN A 106 -9.95 -3.68 8.58
C ASN A 106 -9.61 -5.17 8.34
N HIS A 107 -9.60 -5.61 7.07
CA HIS A 107 -9.33 -7.00 6.70
C HIS A 107 -7.88 -7.24 6.29
N MET A 108 -6.99 -6.30 6.56
CA MET A 108 -5.58 -6.43 6.25
C MET A 108 -4.70 -6.09 7.45
N MET A 109 -3.62 -6.83 7.58
CA MET A 109 -2.56 -6.60 8.56
C MET A 109 -1.33 -6.07 7.82
N PRO A 110 -0.97 -4.81 7.98
CA PRO A 110 0.22 -4.26 7.35
C PRO A 110 1.48 -4.80 8.02
N THR A 111 2.51 -5.03 7.20
CA THR A 111 3.81 -5.50 7.66
C THR A 111 4.86 -4.40 7.55
N ARG A 112 6.04 -4.61 8.10
CA ARG A 112 7.18 -3.69 7.96
C ARG A 112 7.80 -3.70 6.56
N TYR A 113 7.52 -4.74 5.76
CA TYR A 113 8.12 -4.93 4.46
C TYR A 113 7.49 -4.02 3.41
N GLN A 114 8.35 -3.45 2.57
CA GLN A 114 7.94 -2.58 1.48
C GLN A 114 8.60 -3.06 0.19
N VAL A 115 7.81 -3.24 -0.83
CA VAL A 115 8.32 -3.68 -2.13
C VAL A 115 9.13 -2.55 -2.76
N PRO A 116 10.33 -2.81 -3.30
CA PRO A 116 11.15 -1.82 -3.98
C PRO A 116 10.38 -1.10 -5.10
N ALA A 117 10.70 0.17 -5.32
CA ALA A 117 10.07 1.00 -6.35
C ALA A 117 10.18 0.39 -7.75
N GLU A 118 11.23 -0.40 -7.99
CA GLU A 118 11.48 -1.12 -9.24
C GLU A 118 10.36 -2.11 -9.64
N LEU A 119 9.58 -2.58 -8.66
CA LEU A 119 8.39 -3.38 -8.94
C LEU A 119 7.19 -2.54 -9.36
N GLY A 120 7.30 -1.19 -9.33
CA GLY A 120 6.26 -0.29 -9.82
C GLY A 120 4.88 -0.56 -9.22
N ALA A 121 4.80 -0.72 -7.88
CA ALA A 121 3.54 -1.10 -7.23
C ALA A 121 2.30 -0.35 -7.76
N PRO A 122 2.32 0.98 -7.96
CA PRO A 122 1.15 1.70 -8.46
C PRO A 122 0.81 1.40 -9.93
N SER A 123 1.79 1.00 -10.73
CA SER A 123 1.60 0.68 -12.17
C SER A 123 1.18 -0.77 -12.43
N LEU A 124 1.11 -1.62 -11.39
CA LEU A 124 0.76 -3.03 -11.55
C LEU A 124 -0.66 -3.26 -12.06
N VAL A 125 -1.59 -2.40 -11.68
CA VAL A 125 -3.00 -2.50 -12.07
C VAL A 125 -3.61 -1.11 -12.16
N SER A 126 -4.27 -0.79 -13.26
CA SER A 126 -5.11 0.40 -13.39
C SER A 126 -6.53 0.12 -12.91
N ASP A 127 -7.23 1.18 -12.48
CA ASP A 127 -8.62 1.07 -12.02
C ASP A 127 -9.53 0.56 -13.15
N GLN A 128 -9.31 1.04 -14.39
CA GLN A 128 -10.05 0.61 -15.58
C GLN A 128 -9.96 -0.90 -15.85
N GLN A 129 -8.79 -1.51 -15.58
CA GLN A 129 -8.62 -2.96 -15.70
C GLN A 129 -9.44 -3.75 -14.68
N MET A 130 -9.83 -3.11 -13.57
CA MET A 130 -10.64 -3.78 -12.54
C MET A 130 -12.14 -3.79 -12.87
N ASP A 131 -12.61 -2.95 -13.77
CA ASP A 131 -14.03 -2.86 -14.11
C ASP A 131 -14.45 -4.00 -15.03
N SER A 132 -13.60 -4.36 -16.02
CA SER A 132 -13.86 -5.46 -16.95
C SER A 132 -13.34 -6.81 -16.43
N THR A 133 -13.95 -7.90 -16.88
CA THR A 133 -13.49 -9.27 -16.58
C THR A 133 -12.16 -9.57 -17.26
N ASP A 134 -12.03 -9.15 -18.53
CA ASP A 134 -10.86 -9.40 -19.35
C ASP A 134 -9.66 -8.58 -18.86
N GLY A 135 -9.86 -7.30 -18.51
CA GLY A 135 -8.83 -6.47 -17.90
C GLY A 135 -8.28 -7.08 -16.60
N ARG A 136 -9.13 -7.69 -15.76
CA ARG A 136 -8.65 -8.41 -14.56
C ARG A 136 -7.81 -9.65 -14.91
N VAL A 137 -8.10 -10.32 -16.00
CA VAL A 137 -7.30 -11.47 -16.47
C VAL A 137 -5.95 -11.00 -17.00
N GLU A 138 -5.91 -9.91 -17.76
CA GLU A 138 -4.67 -9.30 -18.27
C GLU A 138 -3.78 -8.80 -17.13
N ALA A 139 -4.34 -8.05 -16.19
CA ALA A 139 -3.62 -7.61 -14.99
C ALA A 139 -3.00 -8.80 -14.23
N LYS A 140 -3.73 -9.90 -14.06
CA LYS A 140 -3.19 -11.12 -13.43
C LYS A 140 -2.07 -11.75 -14.26
N LYS A 141 -2.16 -11.77 -15.60
CA LYS A 141 -1.09 -12.27 -16.47
C LYS A 141 0.17 -11.42 -16.32
N PHE A 142 0.01 -10.10 -16.36
CA PHE A 142 1.12 -9.16 -16.18
C PHE A 142 1.82 -9.34 -14.83
N ILE A 143 1.05 -9.34 -13.72
CA ILE A 143 1.57 -9.54 -12.37
C ILE A 143 2.24 -10.90 -12.24
N LYS A 144 1.70 -11.95 -12.86
CA LYS A 144 2.31 -13.27 -12.82
C LYS A 144 3.71 -13.28 -13.43
N ASN A 145 3.88 -12.71 -14.61
CA ASN A 145 5.16 -12.66 -15.31
C ASN A 145 6.18 -11.87 -14.48
N MET A 146 5.80 -10.67 -14.05
CA MET A 146 6.64 -9.80 -13.22
C MET A 146 7.07 -10.48 -11.91
N LEU A 147 6.14 -11.11 -11.18
CA LEU A 147 6.47 -11.82 -9.93
C LEU A 147 7.34 -13.06 -10.18
N GLN A 148 7.15 -13.79 -11.29
CA GLN A 148 7.99 -14.92 -11.63
C GLN A 148 9.43 -14.49 -11.88
N GLU A 149 9.65 -13.43 -12.64
CA GLU A 149 10.99 -12.88 -12.90
C GLU A 149 11.68 -12.43 -11.60
N LYS A 150 10.99 -11.62 -10.80
CA LYS A 150 11.55 -11.11 -9.55
C LYS A 150 11.75 -12.19 -8.47
N PHE A 151 11.00 -13.27 -8.52
CA PHE A 151 11.21 -14.40 -7.60
C PHE A 151 12.36 -15.32 -8.02
N VAL A 152 12.70 -15.35 -9.30
CA VAL A 152 13.87 -16.07 -9.82
C VAL A 152 15.13 -15.25 -9.59
N ALA A 153 15.10 -13.98 -9.97
CA ALA A 153 16.20 -13.02 -9.82
C ALA A 153 15.73 -11.83 -8.93
N PRO A 154 15.76 -11.98 -7.60
CA PRO A 154 15.37 -10.91 -6.72
C PRO A 154 16.32 -9.71 -6.87
N PRO A 155 15.81 -8.48 -6.91
CA PRO A 155 16.65 -7.30 -6.97
C PRO A 155 17.59 -7.25 -5.78
N ALA A 156 18.79 -6.75 -5.99
CA ALA A 156 19.78 -6.60 -4.93
C ALA A 156 19.45 -5.37 -4.09
N ASP A 157 19.57 -5.50 -2.79
CA ASP A 157 19.57 -4.36 -1.87
C ASP A 157 20.87 -3.55 -2.02
N LYS A 158 20.91 -2.37 -1.41
CA LYS A 158 22.10 -1.49 -1.37
C LYS A 158 23.39 -2.21 -0.92
N ALA A 159 23.27 -3.31 -0.20
CA ALA A 159 24.37 -4.15 0.27
C ALA A 159 24.73 -5.31 -0.70
N GLY A 160 24.22 -5.32 -1.93
CA GLY A 160 24.43 -6.39 -2.90
C GLY A 160 23.75 -7.72 -2.56
N LYS A 161 22.96 -7.77 -1.48
CA LYS A 161 22.22 -8.97 -1.06
C LYS A 161 20.80 -8.95 -1.66
N PRO A 162 20.22 -10.13 -1.92
CA PRO A 162 18.84 -10.19 -2.45
C PRO A 162 17.85 -9.54 -1.46
N SER A 163 16.95 -8.71 -1.98
CA SER A 163 15.99 -7.94 -1.20
C SER A 163 15.19 -8.81 -0.24
N LYS A 164 15.26 -8.47 1.06
CA LYS A 164 14.53 -9.16 2.13
C LYS A 164 13.01 -9.09 1.93
N ASP A 165 12.54 -8.00 1.35
CA ASP A 165 11.13 -7.73 1.13
C ASP A 165 10.55 -8.66 0.06
N VAL A 166 11.29 -8.87 -1.04
CA VAL A 166 10.92 -9.80 -2.11
C VAL A 166 11.01 -11.25 -1.62
N ILE A 167 12.03 -11.59 -0.83
CA ILE A 167 12.15 -12.92 -0.22
C ILE A 167 10.97 -13.18 0.72
N TYR A 168 10.57 -12.18 1.52
CA TYR A 168 9.40 -12.29 2.39
C TYR A 168 8.12 -12.53 1.58
N LEU A 169 7.89 -11.80 0.50
CA LEU A 169 6.74 -11.98 -0.38
C LEU A 169 6.70 -13.38 -1.02
N ARG A 170 7.87 -13.90 -1.43
CA ARG A 170 8.02 -15.22 -2.03
C ARG A 170 7.71 -16.37 -1.06
N LYS A 171 8.11 -16.25 0.21
CA LYS A 171 7.90 -17.31 1.20
C LYS A 171 6.41 -17.43 1.57
N ARG A 172 5.90 -18.66 1.65
CA ARG A 172 4.56 -18.93 2.20
C ARG A 172 4.57 -18.70 3.72
N LEU A 173 3.50 -18.11 4.25
CA LEU A 173 3.27 -18.13 5.69
C LEU A 173 2.93 -19.57 6.12
N ARG A 174 3.46 -19.97 7.25
CA ARG A 174 3.14 -21.23 7.92
C ARG A 174 2.46 -20.86 9.23
N PHE A 175 1.29 -21.35 9.39
CA PHE A 175 0.53 -21.29 10.64
C PHE A 175 0.42 -22.68 11.20
#